data_2a2e4bc0b0f1e51c023e4f8e4beeb4e5
#
_entry.id   2a2e4bc0b0f1e51c023e4f8e4beeb4e5
#
_cell.length_a   1.000
_cell.length_b   1.000
_cell.length_c   1.000
_cell.angle_alpha   90.00
_cell.angle_beta   90.00
_cell.angle_gamma   90.00
#
_symmetry.space_group_name_H-M   'P 1'
#
loop_
_entity.id
_entity.type
_entity.pdbx_description
1 polymer ?
#
loop_
_entity_poly.entity_id
_entity_poly.type
_entity_poly.pdbx_seq_one_letter_code
_entity_poly.pdbx_strand_id
1 'polypeptide(L)'
;MASFPLRVNEKEIVRSRTIGELLAPVAPFDKKCGRENWTVAFAPDGSYFAWSQGHRTVKLVPWSQCLKNFLLHGTKNITNSSSLRLSRQNSDGGQKNKPREHIIDCGDIVWSLAFGSSVPEKQSRCVNIEWHRFRFGQDQLLLATGLNNGRIKIWDVYTGKLLLNLVDHTEVVRDLTFAPDGSLILVSASRDKSLRVWDLKDDGNMMKVLRGHQNWVYSCAFSPDSSMLCSVGASKAVVAAILV
;
A
#
# COMPACT_ATOMS: atom_id res chain seq x y z
N MET A 1 0.95 -40.95 2.16
CA MET A 1 1.76 -39.73 2.38
C MET A 1 2.74 -39.61 1.22
N ALA A 2 2.46 -38.78 0.24
CA ALA A 2 3.34 -38.57 -0.90
C ALA A 2 4.17 -37.31 -0.62
N SER A 3 5.45 -37.48 -0.35
CA SER A 3 6.41 -36.39 -0.25
C SER A 3 6.79 -35.95 -1.67
N PHE A 4 6.42 -34.74 -2.05
CA PHE A 4 6.94 -34.12 -3.27
C PHE A 4 8.30 -33.50 -2.95
N PRO A 5 9.40 -33.99 -3.53
CA PRO A 5 10.67 -33.30 -3.43
C PRO A 5 10.63 -32.08 -4.37
N LEU A 6 10.65 -30.88 -3.82
CA LEU A 6 10.99 -29.68 -4.55
C LEU A 6 12.43 -29.81 -5.04
N ARG A 7 12.62 -30.22 -6.29
CA ARG A 7 13.91 -30.06 -6.98
C ARG A 7 14.10 -28.58 -7.28
N VAL A 8 14.78 -27.89 -6.38
CA VAL A 8 15.33 -26.58 -6.68
C VAL A 8 16.45 -26.78 -7.70
N ASN A 9 16.27 -26.26 -8.88
CA ASN A 9 17.26 -26.30 -9.94
C ASN A 9 18.36 -25.28 -9.57
N GLU A 10 19.50 -25.72 -9.06
CA GLU A 10 20.59 -24.88 -8.55
C GLU A 10 21.25 -23.97 -9.61
N LYS A 11 20.78 -23.98 -10.84
CA LYS A 11 21.40 -23.22 -11.96
C LYS A 11 20.83 -21.83 -12.22
N GLU A 12 19.77 -21.41 -11.55
CA GLU A 12 19.23 -20.04 -11.65
C GLU A 12 19.22 -19.33 -10.28
N ILE A 13 20.38 -19.17 -9.67
CA ILE A 13 20.54 -18.14 -8.66
C ILE A 13 20.59 -16.80 -9.43
N VAL A 14 19.43 -16.21 -9.64
CA VAL A 14 19.33 -14.82 -10.10
C VAL A 14 20.02 -13.98 -9.02
N ARG A 15 21.26 -13.57 -9.30
CA ARG A 15 21.98 -12.67 -8.38
C ARG A 15 21.25 -11.34 -8.39
N SER A 16 20.54 -11.05 -7.31
CA SER A 16 19.95 -9.74 -7.10
C SER A 16 21.06 -8.68 -7.11
N ARG A 17 20.86 -7.62 -7.87
CA ARG A 17 21.74 -6.47 -7.90
C ARG A 17 21.01 -5.28 -7.29
N THR A 18 21.62 -4.61 -6.33
CA THR A 18 21.11 -3.33 -5.84
C THR A 18 21.11 -2.34 -7.00
N ILE A 19 19.95 -1.85 -7.40
CA ILE A 19 19.75 -0.89 -8.48
C ILE A 19 20.01 0.53 -7.96
N GLY A 20 19.74 0.77 -6.69
CA GLY A 20 19.93 2.05 -6.01
C GLY A 20 19.26 2.09 -4.66
N GLU A 21 19.50 3.15 -3.94
CA GLU A 21 18.87 3.43 -2.65
C GLU A 21 18.05 4.71 -2.74
N LEU A 22 16.80 4.66 -2.26
CA LEU A 22 15.94 5.82 -2.13
C LEU A 22 16.10 6.41 -0.72
N LEU A 23 16.85 7.50 -0.65
CA LEU A 23 16.96 8.28 0.58
C LEU A 23 15.86 9.35 0.59
N ALA A 24 14.91 9.22 1.50
CA ALA A 24 13.97 10.29 1.75
C ALA A 24 14.64 11.38 2.59
N PRO A 25 14.49 12.68 2.25
CA PRO A 25 14.95 13.74 3.13
C PRO A 25 14.23 13.65 4.47
N VAL A 26 14.98 13.65 5.56
CA VAL A 26 14.41 13.68 6.92
C VAL A 26 13.68 15.01 7.07
N ALA A 27 12.39 14.96 7.38
CA ALA A 27 11.62 16.16 7.68
C ALA A 27 12.28 16.92 8.85
N PRO A 28 12.45 18.25 8.77
CA PRO A 28 13.21 19.01 9.76
C PRO A 28 12.60 18.97 11.19
N PHE A 29 11.38 18.49 11.32
CA PHE A 29 10.66 18.43 12.60
C PHE A 29 10.92 17.14 13.41
N ASP A 30 11.59 16.15 12.86
CA ASP A 30 11.64 14.81 13.45
C ASP A 30 13.06 14.37 13.82
N LYS A 31 13.79 15.19 14.56
CA LYS A 31 15.10 14.80 15.13
C LYS A 31 15.03 13.66 16.14
N LYS A 32 13.82 13.29 16.60
CA LYS A 32 13.59 12.21 17.59
C LYS A 32 12.94 10.97 17.02
N CYS A 33 12.42 10.99 15.79
CA CYS A 33 11.80 9.83 15.17
C CYS A 33 12.87 8.91 14.59
N GLY A 34 12.76 7.62 14.89
CA GLY A 34 13.63 6.60 14.33
C GLY A 34 13.65 6.66 12.79
N ARG A 35 14.79 6.33 12.19
CA ARG A 35 14.97 6.29 10.73
C ARG A 35 14.42 5.00 10.12
N GLU A 36 13.54 4.31 10.82
CA GLU A 36 13.05 3.00 10.45
C GLU A 36 11.93 3.10 9.43
N ASN A 37 12.01 2.29 8.40
CA ASN A 37 10.96 2.08 7.41
C ASN A 37 10.33 0.71 7.67
N TRP A 38 9.02 0.67 7.89
CA TRP A 38 8.33 -0.56 8.30
C TRP A 38 7.66 -1.30 7.15
N THR A 39 7.23 -0.56 6.13
CA THR A 39 6.43 -1.13 5.05
C THR A 39 6.63 -0.37 3.74
N VAL A 40 6.46 -1.09 2.64
CA VAL A 40 6.54 -0.58 1.27
C VAL A 40 5.39 -1.16 0.45
N ALA A 41 4.95 -0.44 -0.57
CA ALA A 41 3.96 -0.92 -1.51
C ALA A 41 4.15 -0.31 -2.90
N PHE A 42 3.82 -1.07 -3.93
CA PHE A 42 3.68 -0.61 -5.30
C PHE A 42 2.21 -0.47 -5.68
N ALA A 43 1.89 0.53 -6.47
CA ALA A 43 0.59 0.63 -7.11
C ALA A 43 0.41 -0.53 -8.12
N PRO A 44 -0.80 -1.11 -8.25
CA PRO A 44 -1.05 -2.24 -9.14
C PRO A 44 -0.76 -1.94 -10.61
N ASP A 45 -0.94 -0.70 -11.03
CA ASP A 45 -0.66 -0.20 -12.38
C ASP A 45 0.83 0.17 -12.59
N GLY A 46 1.68 0.03 -11.56
CA GLY A 46 3.08 0.40 -11.58
C GLY A 46 3.36 1.91 -11.63
N SER A 47 2.35 2.76 -11.43
CA SER A 47 2.49 4.21 -11.55
C SER A 47 3.15 4.86 -10.35
N TYR A 48 2.94 4.32 -9.14
CA TYR A 48 3.41 4.86 -7.87
C TYR A 48 4.09 3.82 -6.99
N PHE A 49 4.96 4.33 -6.13
CA PHE A 49 5.61 3.60 -5.06
C PHE A 49 5.45 4.35 -3.76
N ALA A 50 5.16 3.66 -2.66
CA ALA A 50 5.00 4.23 -1.34
C ALA A 50 5.81 3.46 -0.29
N TRP A 51 6.32 4.17 0.71
CA TRP A 51 6.93 3.56 1.89
C TRP A 51 6.68 4.40 3.14
N SER A 52 6.61 3.72 4.29
CA SER A 52 6.57 4.40 5.58
C SER A 52 7.94 4.96 5.91
N GLN A 53 7.98 6.17 6.49
CA GLN A 53 9.20 6.84 6.90
C GLN A 53 9.08 7.30 8.36
N GLY A 54 9.95 6.78 9.22
CA GLY A 54 9.88 7.05 10.65
C GLY A 54 8.56 6.59 11.26
N HIS A 55 8.06 7.35 12.25
CA HIS A 55 6.89 6.90 13.00
C HIS A 55 5.54 7.29 12.40
N ARG A 56 5.46 8.33 11.54
CA ARG A 56 4.16 8.94 11.20
C ARG A 56 3.94 9.22 9.73
N THR A 57 4.97 9.21 8.93
CA THR A 57 4.90 9.71 7.56
C THR A 57 4.97 8.60 6.53
N VAL A 58 4.29 8.80 5.41
CA VAL A 58 4.41 7.97 4.22
C VAL A 58 4.88 8.84 3.08
N LYS A 59 5.91 8.39 2.39
CA LYS A 59 6.36 9.00 1.16
C LYS A 59 5.74 8.25 -0.02
N LEU A 60 5.12 9.02 -0.90
CA LEU A 60 4.45 8.54 -2.11
C LEU A 60 5.10 9.20 -3.32
N VAL A 61 5.65 8.41 -4.23
CA VAL A 61 6.45 8.91 -5.35
C VAL A 61 6.02 8.23 -6.66
N PRO A 62 5.87 9.00 -7.76
CA PRO A 62 5.68 8.42 -9.08
C PRO A 62 6.87 7.51 -9.45
N TRP A 63 6.59 6.26 -9.82
CA TRP A 63 7.64 5.29 -10.12
C TRP A 63 8.56 5.72 -11.26
N SER A 64 8.02 6.38 -12.28
CA SER A 64 8.79 6.96 -13.38
C SER A 64 9.83 8.00 -12.93
N GLN A 65 9.54 8.74 -11.85
CA GLN A 65 10.48 9.69 -11.25
C GLN A 65 11.59 8.96 -10.48
N CYS A 66 11.23 7.90 -9.75
CA CYS A 66 12.21 7.04 -9.08
C CYS A 66 13.20 6.46 -10.08
N LEU A 67 12.74 5.88 -11.17
CA LEU A 67 13.58 5.29 -12.21
C LEU A 67 14.53 6.33 -12.84
N LYS A 68 14.05 7.53 -13.14
CA LYS A 68 14.90 8.62 -13.65
C LYS A 68 16.01 8.97 -12.67
N ASN A 69 15.69 9.07 -11.38
CA ASN A 69 16.68 9.37 -10.35
C ASN A 69 17.72 8.25 -10.23
N PHE A 70 17.32 6.98 -10.30
CA PHE A 70 18.25 5.84 -10.31
C PHE A 70 19.18 5.85 -11.52
N LEU A 71 18.64 6.09 -12.71
CA LEU A 71 19.44 6.12 -13.95
C LEU A 71 20.43 7.30 -13.96
N LEU A 72 20.04 8.46 -13.44
CA LEU A 72 20.90 9.64 -13.37
C LEU A 72 22.02 9.50 -12.32
N HIS A 73 21.79 8.79 -11.22
CA HIS A 73 22.78 8.62 -10.14
C HIS A 73 23.62 7.37 -10.30
N GLY A 74 23.16 6.37 -11.06
CA GLY A 74 23.91 5.15 -11.36
C GLY A 74 25.12 5.35 -12.29
N THR A 75 25.23 6.49 -12.93
CA THR A 75 26.35 6.84 -13.83
C THR A 75 27.38 7.80 -13.23
N LYS A 76 27.14 8.30 -12.02
CA LYS A 76 28.12 9.18 -11.33
C LYS A 76 28.70 8.47 -10.13
N ASN A 77 29.88 7.87 -10.34
CA ASN A 77 30.81 7.54 -9.26
C ASN A 77 31.05 8.77 -8.38
N ILE A 78 30.75 8.60 -7.10
CA ILE A 78 31.40 9.17 -5.92
C ILE A 78 32.31 10.39 -6.23
N THR A 79 31.75 11.58 -6.26
CA THR A 79 32.42 12.79 -5.76
C THR A 79 31.38 13.90 -5.50
N ASN A 80 31.38 14.33 -4.23
CA ASN A 80 30.90 15.61 -3.73
C ASN A 80 29.40 15.89 -3.58
N SER A 81 29.03 15.84 -2.31
CA SER A 81 27.90 16.55 -1.71
C SER A 81 27.79 18.00 -2.22
N SER A 82 26.76 18.29 -2.98
CA SER A 82 26.29 19.65 -3.15
C SER A 82 24.76 19.65 -3.28
N SER A 83 24.18 20.42 -2.40
CA SER A 83 22.78 20.74 -2.23
C SER A 83 22.04 20.98 -3.56
N LEU A 84 21.12 20.09 -3.91
CA LEU A 84 20.11 20.38 -4.93
C LEU A 84 19.06 21.32 -4.33
N ARG A 85 19.20 22.62 -4.59
CA ARG A 85 18.13 23.59 -4.42
C ARG A 85 17.00 23.24 -5.37
N LEU A 86 15.88 22.85 -4.82
CA LEU A 86 14.60 22.75 -5.54
C LEU A 86 14.18 24.14 -5.99
N SER A 87 14.37 24.46 -7.25
CA SER A 87 13.77 25.63 -7.87
C SER A 87 12.27 25.47 -7.92
N ARG A 88 11.56 26.31 -7.13
CA ARG A 88 10.14 26.57 -7.31
C ARG A 88 9.93 27.17 -8.70
N GLN A 89 9.33 26.41 -9.60
CA GLN A 89 8.69 26.99 -10.77
C GLN A 89 7.19 26.86 -10.58
N ASN A 90 6.57 27.99 -10.21
CA ASN A 90 5.16 28.22 -10.39
C ASN A 90 4.90 28.37 -11.90
N SER A 91 4.16 27.47 -12.49
CA SER A 91 3.45 27.72 -13.72
C SER A 91 2.05 27.12 -13.61
N ASP A 92 1.14 28.04 -13.40
CA ASP A 92 -0.32 27.86 -13.48
C ASP A 92 -0.70 27.51 -14.92
N GLY A 93 -1.60 26.54 -15.09
CA GLY A 93 -2.11 26.18 -16.42
C GLY A 93 -2.49 24.71 -16.55
N GLY A 94 -3.68 24.35 -16.17
CA GLY A 94 -4.54 23.35 -16.77
C GLY A 94 -4.01 21.95 -17.09
N GLN A 95 -3.43 21.22 -16.12
CA GLN A 95 -3.27 19.76 -16.22
C GLN A 95 -3.60 19.11 -14.87
N LYS A 96 -4.83 18.60 -14.73
CA LYS A 96 -5.40 18.08 -13.49
C LYS A 96 -4.74 16.77 -12.96
N ASN A 97 -3.89 16.06 -13.71
CA ASN A 97 -3.42 14.72 -13.35
C ASN A 97 -1.93 14.46 -13.62
N LYS A 98 -1.07 15.46 -13.47
CA LYS A 98 0.38 15.16 -13.54
C LYS A 98 0.81 14.46 -12.25
N PRO A 99 1.45 13.27 -12.33
CA PRO A 99 1.96 12.55 -11.18
C PRO A 99 2.90 13.41 -10.33
N ARG A 100 2.63 13.53 -9.03
CA ARG A 100 3.41 14.34 -8.08
C ARG A 100 3.85 13.48 -6.90
N GLU A 101 4.98 13.87 -6.32
CA GLU A 101 5.45 13.33 -5.06
C GLU A 101 4.65 13.94 -3.90
N HIS A 102 4.27 13.10 -2.93
CA HIS A 102 3.59 13.53 -1.71
C HIS A 102 4.30 12.98 -0.47
N ILE A 103 4.31 13.78 0.59
CA ILE A 103 4.65 13.34 1.93
C ILE A 103 3.38 13.46 2.75
N ILE A 104 2.88 12.32 3.24
CA ILE A 104 1.61 12.20 3.92
C ILE A 104 1.89 12.00 5.41
N ASP A 105 1.33 12.88 6.27
CA ASP A 105 1.35 12.69 7.72
C ASP A 105 0.14 11.87 8.15
N CYS A 106 0.39 10.63 8.55
CA CYS A 106 -0.63 9.69 8.99
C CYS A 106 -1.02 9.89 10.47
N GLY A 107 -0.24 10.65 11.23
CA GLY A 107 -0.53 10.97 12.64
C GLY A 107 -0.08 9.94 13.65
N ASP A 108 0.29 8.72 13.24
CA ASP A 108 0.77 7.63 14.09
C ASP A 108 1.65 6.67 13.29
N ILE A 109 2.29 5.70 13.97
CA ILE A 109 3.16 4.69 13.33
C ILE A 109 2.38 3.92 12.28
N VAL A 110 2.94 3.88 11.07
CA VAL A 110 2.37 3.16 9.92
C VAL A 110 2.98 1.76 9.84
N TRP A 111 2.17 0.75 10.09
CA TRP A 111 2.58 -0.65 10.07
C TRP A 111 2.33 -1.34 8.74
N SER A 112 1.33 -0.89 7.99
CA SER A 112 0.94 -1.51 6.72
C SER A 112 0.53 -0.48 5.69
N LEU A 113 0.78 -0.80 4.43
CA LEU A 113 0.43 -0.03 3.24
C LEU A 113 -0.17 -0.96 2.20
N ALA A 114 -1.25 -0.53 1.56
CA ALA A 114 -1.79 -1.21 0.40
C ALA A 114 -2.33 -0.20 -0.61
N PHE A 115 -2.10 -0.45 -1.89
CA PHE A 115 -2.76 0.28 -2.97
C PHE A 115 -4.00 -0.45 -3.42
N GLY A 116 -5.07 0.32 -3.69
CA GLY A 116 -6.29 -0.16 -4.30
C GLY A 116 -6.59 0.64 -5.57
N SER A 117 -7.05 -0.06 -6.59
CA SER A 117 -7.45 0.53 -7.85
C SER A 117 -8.91 0.18 -8.14
N SER A 118 -9.68 1.12 -8.67
CA SER A 118 -11.01 0.85 -9.19
C SER A 118 -10.97 0.12 -10.54
N VAL A 119 -9.78 -0.01 -11.14
CA VAL A 119 -9.56 -0.78 -12.37
C VAL A 119 -9.06 -2.17 -12.00
N PRO A 120 -9.68 -3.25 -12.48
CA PRO A 120 -9.21 -4.61 -12.23
C PRO A 120 -7.79 -4.83 -12.76
N GLU A 121 -6.95 -5.57 -12.04
CA GLU A 121 -5.58 -5.92 -12.46
C GLU A 121 -5.54 -6.76 -13.75
N LYS A 122 -6.59 -7.53 -13.98
CA LYS A 122 -6.80 -8.27 -15.24
C LYS A 122 -8.07 -7.75 -15.88
N GLN A 123 -8.00 -7.33 -17.14
CA GLN A 123 -9.19 -7.05 -17.95
C GLN A 123 -10.05 -8.31 -18.06
N SER A 124 -10.78 -8.61 -17.00
CA SER A 124 -11.85 -9.59 -17.02
C SER A 124 -13.02 -8.93 -17.74
N ARG A 125 -13.41 -9.53 -18.87
CA ARG A 125 -14.47 -9.04 -19.75
C ARG A 125 -15.72 -8.72 -18.95
N CYS A 126 -16.13 -7.45 -19.04
CA CYS A 126 -17.50 -6.96 -18.94
C CYS A 126 -18.33 -7.36 -17.72
N VAL A 127 -18.27 -6.51 -16.71
CA VAL A 127 -19.49 -6.21 -15.96
C VAL A 127 -19.80 -4.73 -16.23
N ASN A 128 -20.95 -4.42 -16.85
CA ASN A 128 -21.47 -3.07 -16.93
C ASN A 128 -21.83 -2.61 -15.50
N ILE A 129 -20.84 -2.08 -14.79
CA ILE A 129 -21.07 -1.51 -13.48
C ILE A 129 -21.60 -0.09 -13.72
N GLU A 130 -22.80 0.20 -13.22
CA GLU A 130 -23.37 1.55 -13.24
C GLU A 130 -22.57 2.45 -12.29
N TRP A 131 -21.56 3.13 -12.81
CA TRP A 131 -20.63 4.00 -12.08
C TRP A 131 -21.27 5.25 -11.47
N HIS A 132 -22.51 5.57 -11.84
CA HIS A 132 -23.21 6.78 -11.41
C HIS A 132 -23.53 6.86 -9.91
N ARG A 133 -23.33 5.79 -9.16
CA ARG A 133 -23.58 5.71 -7.72
C ARG A 133 -22.35 5.92 -6.85
N PHE A 134 -21.16 6.03 -7.44
CA PHE A 134 -19.94 5.98 -6.65
C PHE A 134 -19.33 7.37 -6.45
N ARG A 135 -18.90 7.63 -5.22
CA ARG A 135 -18.15 8.83 -4.81
C ARG A 135 -16.79 8.93 -5.53
N PHE A 136 -16.28 7.82 -6.02
CA PHE A 136 -15.00 7.69 -6.68
C PHE A 136 -15.14 7.56 -8.18
N GLY A 137 -14.30 8.31 -8.94
CA GLY A 137 -14.28 8.26 -10.41
C GLY A 137 -13.75 6.93 -10.96
N GLN A 138 -13.86 6.73 -12.28
CA GLN A 138 -13.52 5.47 -12.95
C GLN A 138 -12.06 5.02 -12.80
N ASP A 139 -11.11 5.93 -12.65
CA ASP A 139 -9.67 5.61 -12.61
C ASP A 139 -9.05 6.00 -11.27
N GLN A 140 -9.71 5.66 -10.16
CA GLN A 140 -9.23 6.03 -8.85
C GLN A 140 -8.17 5.07 -8.35
N LEU A 141 -7.01 5.63 -7.99
CA LEU A 141 -5.95 4.96 -7.28
C LEU A 141 -5.93 5.44 -5.83
N LEU A 142 -6.07 4.52 -4.90
CA LEU A 142 -6.14 4.78 -3.47
C LEU A 142 -4.92 4.20 -2.75
N LEU A 143 -4.50 4.83 -1.67
CA LEU A 143 -3.53 4.30 -0.73
C LEU A 143 -4.20 4.11 0.63
N ALA A 144 -4.17 2.91 1.16
CA ALA A 144 -4.58 2.61 2.53
C ALA A 144 -3.36 2.53 3.44
N THR A 145 -3.46 3.12 4.63
CA THR A 145 -2.41 3.10 5.65
C THR A 145 -2.99 2.56 6.95
N GLY A 146 -2.40 1.46 7.46
CA GLY A 146 -2.78 0.85 8.73
C GLY A 146 -1.89 1.32 9.87
N LEU A 147 -2.51 1.83 10.93
CA LEU A 147 -1.85 2.56 11.99
C LEU A 147 -1.75 1.75 13.30
N ASN A 148 -0.85 2.22 14.16
CA ASN A 148 -0.61 1.63 15.47
C ASN A 148 -1.82 1.73 16.41
N ASN A 149 -2.62 2.78 16.27
CA ASN A 149 -3.81 3.02 17.09
C ASN A 149 -5.08 2.33 16.57
N GLY A 150 -4.97 1.38 15.63
CA GLY A 150 -6.09 0.65 15.06
C GLY A 150 -6.84 1.38 13.95
N ARG A 151 -6.48 2.62 13.63
CA ARG A 151 -7.12 3.36 12.54
C ARG A 151 -6.55 2.98 11.19
N ILE A 152 -7.40 3.07 10.17
CA ILE A 152 -7.00 2.93 8.77
C ILE A 152 -7.37 4.23 8.08
N LYS A 153 -6.42 4.83 7.37
CA LYS A 153 -6.66 6.05 6.60
C LYS A 153 -6.53 5.75 5.11
N ILE A 154 -7.48 6.26 4.34
CA ILE A 154 -7.53 6.11 2.89
C ILE A 154 -7.21 7.45 2.24
N TRP A 155 -6.27 7.43 1.33
CA TRP A 155 -5.72 8.61 0.69
C TRP A 155 -5.91 8.54 -0.83
N ASP A 156 -6.23 9.66 -1.44
CA ASP A 156 -6.14 9.82 -2.89
C ASP A 156 -4.67 9.95 -3.29
N VAL A 157 -4.20 9.05 -4.13
CA VAL A 157 -2.79 8.98 -4.55
C VAL A 157 -2.38 10.19 -5.36
N TYR A 158 -3.26 10.75 -6.19
CA TYR A 158 -2.95 11.86 -7.09
C TYR A 158 -2.89 13.20 -6.36
N THR A 159 -3.75 13.40 -5.36
CA THR A 159 -3.84 14.66 -4.62
C THR A 159 -3.15 14.62 -3.26
N GLY A 160 -2.86 13.43 -2.73
CA GLY A 160 -2.34 13.23 -1.38
C GLY A 160 -3.35 13.58 -0.28
N LYS A 161 -4.63 13.75 -0.61
CA LYS A 161 -5.68 14.13 0.35
C LYS A 161 -6.25 12.91 1.06
N LEU A 162 -6.56 13.09 2.35
CA LEU A 162 -7.31 12.11 3.13
C LEU A 162 -8.75 12.05 2.63
N LEU A 163 -9.22 10.85 2.30
CA LEU A 163 -10.59 10.58 1.86
C LEU A 163 -11.43 10.00 2.99
N LEU A 164 -10.93 8.95 3.66
CA LEU A 164 -11.65 8.23 4.70
C LEU A 164 -10.75 7.96 5.90
N ASN A 165 -11.36 7.87 7.09
CA ASN A 165 -10.72 7.46 8.32
C ASN A 165 -11.58 6.37 8.96
N LEU A 166 -11.18 5.10 8.80
CA LEU A 166 -11.88 3.94 9.29
C LEU A 166 -11.44 3.67 10.73
N VAL A 167 -12.41 3.64 11.64
CA VAL A 167 -12.16 3.56 13.09
C VAL A 167 -13.01 2.43 13.66
N ASP A 168 -12.38 1.26 13.90
CA ASP A 168 -13.10 0.15 14.49
C ASP A 168 -12.17 -0.90 15.13
N HIS A 169 -10.95 -1.16 14.56
CA HIS A 169 -9.98 -1.99 15.23
C HIS A 169 -9.52 -1.37 16.55
N THR A 170 -9.37 -2.22 17.57
CA THR A 170 -8.97 -1.79 18.92
C THR A 170 -7.45 -1.85 19.14
N GLU A 171 -6.75 -2.48 18.22
CA GLU A 171 -5.31 -2.72 18.28
C GLU A 171 -4.65 -2.46 16.91
N VAL A 172 -3.33 -2.53 16.86
CA VAL A 172 -2.49 -2.30 15.70
C VAL A 172 -3.00 -3.00 14.44
N VAL A 173 -3.14 -2.26 13.33
CA VAL A 173 -3.42 -2.82 12.01
C VAL A 173 -2.10 -3.28 11.38
N ARG A 174 -1.93 -4.59 11.30
CA ARG A 174 -0.66 -5.23 10.88
C ARG A 174 -0.53 -5.39 9.38
N ASP A 175 -1.65 -5.58 8.70
CA ASP A 175 -1.65 -5.79 7.26
C ASP A 175 -2.94 -5.29 6.62
N LEU A 176 -2.85 -4.93 5.36
CA LEU A 176 -3.91 -4.42 4.53
C LEU A 176 -3.82 -5.06 3.15
N THR A 177 -4.94 -5.45 2.59
CA THR A 177 -5.02 -5.96 1.22
C THR A 177 -6.30 -5.52 0.54
N PHE A 178 -6.20 -5.12 -0.73
CA PHE A 178 -7.35 -4.83 -1.57
C PHE A 178 -7.71 -6.05 -2.41
N ALA A 179 -9.00 -6.19 -2.70
CA ALA A 179 -9.47 -7.13 -3.69
C ALA A 179 -8.94 -6.75 -5.09
N PRO A 180 -8.33 -7.68 -5.84
CA PRO A 180 -7.73 -7.38 -7.14
C PRO A 180 -8.74 -7.17 -8.28
N ASP A 181 -10.03 -7.35 -8.03
CA ASP A 181 -11.12 -7.21 -9.02
C ASP A 181 -11.56 -5.76 -9.28
N GLY A 182 -10.96 -4.77 -8.62
CA GLY A 182 -11.35 -3.38 -8.73
C GLY A 182 -12.61 -2.99 -7.95
N SER A 183 -13.12 -3.88 -7.11
CA SER A 183 -14.30 -3.60 -6.26
C SER A 183 -14.05 -2.54 -5.20
N LEU A 184 -12.79 -2.23 -4.88
CA LEU A 184 -12.36 -1.39 -3.77
C LEU A 184 -12.77 -1.96 -2.39
N ILE A 185 -12.94 -3.27 -2.32
CA ILE A 185 -13.04 -3.98 -1.05
C ILE A 185 -11.65 -4.05 -0.41
N LEU A 186 -11.56 -3.54 0.82
CA LEU A 186 -10.34 -3.58 1.62
C LEU A 186 -10.50 -4.59 2.75
N VAL A 187 -9.48 -5.38 3.00
CA VAL A 187 -9.39 -6.21 4.20
C VAL A 187 -8.22 -5.76 5.05
N SER A 188 -8.46 -5.70 6.35
CA SER A 188 -7.46 -5.35 7.36
C SER A 188 -7.27 -6.49 8.35
N ALA A 189 -6.02 -6.77 8.70
CA ALA A 189 -5.63 -7.73 9.72
C ALA A 189 -5.05 -7.00 10.93
N SER A 190 -5.46 -7.37 12.14
CA SER A 190 -5.10 -6.65 13.36
C SER A 190 -4.63 -7.56 14.50
N ARG A 191 -3.89 -6.95 15.42
CA ARG A 191 -3.55 -7.56 16.71
C ARG A 191 -4.78 -7.82 17.59
N ASP A 192 -5.94 -7.19 17.30
CA ASP A 192 -7.21 -7.46 18.00
C ASP A 192 -7.80 -8.85 17.68
N LYS A 193 -7.03 -9.71 16.98
CA LYS A 193 -7.35 -11.11 16.61
C LYS A 193 -8.46 -11.23 15.55
N SER A 194 -8.83 -10.12 14.92
CA SER A 194 -9.85 -10.09 13.89
C SER A 194 -9.31 -9.58 12.55
N LEU A 195 -10.03 -9.94 11.49
CA LEU A 195 -9.96 -9.23 10.22
C LEU A 195 -11.27 -8.49 10.00
N ARG A 196 -11.21 -7.39 9.29
CA ARG A 196 -12.38 -6.59 8.91
C ARG A 196 -12.42 -6.36 7.43
N VAL A 197 -13.61 -6.42 6.88
CA VAL A 197 -13.88 -6.22 5.46
C VAL A 197 -14.62 -4.89 5.31
N TRP A 198 -14.10 -4.01 4.48
CA TRP A 198 -14.59 -2.65 4.30
C TRP A 198 -14.97 -2.44 2.84
N ASP A 199 -16.13 -1.84 2.60
CA ASP A 199 -16.52 -1.35 1.28
C ASP A 199 -16.17 0.14 1.17
N LEU A 200 -15.13 0.48 0.41
CA LEU A 200 -14.76 1.88 0.25
C LEU A 200 -15.68 2.63 -0.70
N LYS A 201 -16.44 1.94 -1.54
CA LYS A 201 -17.46 2.56 -2.40
C LYS A 201 -18.67 3.02 -1.60
N ASP A 202 -18.94 2.36 -0.48
CA ASP A 202 -19.99 2.73 0.47
C ASP A 202 -19.40 3.47 1.68
N ASP A 203 -18.68 4.57 1.43
CA ASP A 203 -18.08 5.45 2.44
C ASP A 203 -17.20 4.75 3.49
N GLY A 204 -16.65 3.59 3.17
CA GLY A 204 -15.86 2.78 4.08
C GLY A 204 -16.70 2.03 5.11
N ASN A 205 -17.92 1.66 4.74
CA ASN A 205 -18.78 0.85 5.58
C ASN A 205 -18.13 -0.50 5.86
N MET A 206 -18.16 -0.90 7.15
CA MET A 206 -17.67 -2.22 7.55
C MET A 206 -18.71 -3.28 7.24
N MET A 207 -18.42 -4.10 6.23
CA MET A 207 -19.31 -5.16 5.79
C MET A 207 -19.32 -6.37 6.72
N LYS A 208 -18.11 -6.77 7.21
CA LYS A 208 -17.96 -8.03 7.94
C LYS A 208 -16.76 -8.00 8.88
N VAL A 209 -16.91 -8.64 10.03
CA VAL A 209 -15.82 -8.96 10.95
C VAL A 209 -15.56 -10.45 10.90
N LEU A 210 -14.34 -10.85 10.51
CA LEU A 210 -13.92 -12.25 10.48
C LEU A 210 -13.19 -12.56 11.80
N ARG A 211 -13.75 -13.48 12.57
CA ARG A 211 -13.23 -13.93 13.84
C ARG A 211 -12.83 -15.40 13.73
N GLY A 212 -11.87 -15.85 14.53
CA GLY A 212 -11.41 -17.24 14.52
C GLY A 212 -9.97 -17.38 14.97
N HIS A 213 -9.13 -16.37 14.73
CA HIS A 213 -7.78 -16.35 15.28
C HIS A 213 -7.81 -16.19 16.81
N GLN A 214 -7.05 -17.04 17.48
CA GLN A 214 -6.92 -16.98 18.96
C GLN A 214 -5.89 -15.95 19.41
N ASN A 215 -5.06 -15.47 18.48
CA ASN A 215 -4.00 -14.52 18.73
C ASN A 215 -3.89 -13.50 17.58
N TRP A 216 -2.91 -12.60 17.64
CA TRP A 216 -2.66 -11.54 16.66
C TRP A 216 -2.69 -12.07 15.24
N VAL A 217 -3.34 -11.33 14.33
CA VAL A 217 -3.29 -11.60 12.90
C VAL A 217 -2.16 -10.76 12.30
N TYR A 218 -1.26 -11.41 11.59
CA TYR A 218 -0.07 -10.75 11.05
C TYR A 218 -0.20 -10.34 9.61
N SER A 219 -0.87 -11.16 8.80
CA SER A 219 -1.00 -10.91 7.37
C SER A 219 -2.26 -11.52 6.80
N CYS A 220 -2.72 -10.94 5.68
CA CYS A 220 -3.85 -11.41 4.91
C CYS A 220 -3.62 -11.17 3.42
N ALA A 221 -4.19 -12.04 2.59
CA ALA A 221 -4.08 -11.94 1.14
C ALA A 221 -5.34 -12.46 0.45
N PHE A 222 -5.76 -11.76 -0.60
CA PHE A 222 -6.78 -12.25 -1.51
C PHE A 222 -6.22 -13.28 -2.50
N SER A 223 -7.08 -14.20 -2.92
CA SER A 223 -6.83 -14.96 -4.15
C SER A 223 -6.91 -14.04 -5.37
N PRO A 224 -6.21 -14.38 -6.50
CA PRO A 224 -6.21 -13.53 -7.69
C PRO A 224 -7.58 -13.29 -8.32
N ASP A 225 -8.54 -14.14 -8.03
CA ASP A 225 -9.94 -14.05 -8.49
C ASP A 225 -10.86 -13.35 -7.47
N SER A 226 -10.33 -12.86 -6.37
CA SER A 226 -11.06 -12.23 -5.26
C SER A 226 -12.06 -13.12 -4.51
N SER A 227 -12.14 -14.43 -4.83
CA SER A 227 -13.13 -15.34 -4.23
C SER A 227 -12.76 -15.78 -2.82
N MET A 228 -11.47 -15.79 -2.50
CA MET A 228 -10.95 -16.28 -1.24
C MET A 228 -10.04 -15.27 -0.57
N LEU A 229 -10.06 -15.32 0.76
CA LEU A 229 -9.14 -14.59 1.63
C LEU A 229 -8.41 -15.58 2.53
N CYS A 230 -7.10 -15.50 2.56
CA CYS A 230 -6.27 -16.24 3.51
C CYS A 230 -5.69 -15.29 4.55
N SER A 231 -5.56 -15.74 5.79
CA SER A 231 -4.91 -14.99 6.86
C SER A 231 -4.03 -15.86 7.73
N VAL A 232 -2.96 -15.27 8.25
CA VAL A 232 -2.02 -15.93 9.16
C VAL A 232 -1.86 -15.11 10.43
N GLY A 233 -1.68 -15.80 11.54
CA GLY A 233 -1.54 -15.16 12.84
C GLY A 233 -0.49 -15.83 13.73
N ALA A 234 -0.37 -15.38 14.97
CA ALA A 234 0.54 -15.94 15.96
C ALA A 234 0.13 -17.35 16.44
N SER A 235 -0.99 -17.89 15.97
CA SER A 235 -1.39 -19.28 16.15
C SER A 235 -0.85 -20.12 14.97
N LYS A 236 -0.64 -21.42 15.17
CA LYS A 236 -0.17 -22.33 14.12
C LYS A 236 -1.18 -22.54 12.97
N ALA A 237 -2.31 -21.86 13.01
CA ALA A 237 -3.38 -22.01 12.03
C ALA A 237 -3.32 -20.95 10.95
N VAL A 238 -3.44 -21.39 9.70
CA VAL A 238 -3.83 -20.54 8.56
C VAL A 238 -5.34 -20.62 8.46
N VAL A 239 -6.01 -19.48 8.43
CA VAL A 239 -7.45 -19.41 8.24
C VAL A 239 -7.72 -18.93 6.83
N ALA A 240 -8.45 -19.72 6.05
CA ALA A 240 -8.98 -19.33 4.76
C ALA A 240 -10.48 -19.08 4.89
N ALA A 241 -10.96 -17.96 4.37
CA ALA A 241 -12.36 -17.60 4.32
C ALA A 241 -12.81 -17.40 2.87
N ILE A 242 -13.99 -17.89 2.53
CA ILE A 242 -14.65 -17.59 1.26
C ILE A 242 -15.42 -16.29 1.45
N LEU A 243 -15.13 -15.30 0.62
CA LEU A 243 -15.87 -14.05 0.55
C LEU A 243 -16.88 -14.19 -0.58
N VAL A 244 -18.10 -14.64 -0.26
CA VAL A 244 -19.22 -14.67 -1.20
C VAL A 244 -20.12 -13.49 -0.91
#